data_6cd156d73d0970414f1bd61521631fc8
#
_entry.id   6cd156d73d0970414f1bd61521631fc8
#
_cell.length_a   1.000
_cell.length_b   1.000
_cell.length_c   1.000
_cell.angle_alpha   90.00
_cell.angle_beta   90.00
_cell.angle_gamma   90.00
#
_symmetry.space_group_name_H-M   'P 1'
#
loop_
_entity.id
_entity.type
_entity.pdbx_description
1 polymer ?
#
loop_
_entity_poly.entity_id
_entity_poly.type
_entity_poly.pdbx_seq_one_letter_code
_entity_poly.pdbx_strand_id
1 'polypeptide(L)'
;MSTPTMAAPGAPVVDLDLAELRRDPYPAYAALRRTAPVAWVPSVGRHLLTRYEDIAHAEKTPEVFSSREQGSLLLRTVGPNLLREDGPQHRRLRTAAEPPTRPRQVRDLWAGAFEKNAHDLLERIAGRGEADLIADFAEPLAAVNLALVLGLRNATADDVADWSRAMMTANGNYADDPDVWLRAERATRAIEEAVAEIAEAVRTEPDGSVISSMVHADIALSEIQNNVKVVIGGGVNEPRDVFGVGARALLHRPDVRDRVLGEPALWKRVFEETARWVSPIGMYPRQLLKDHEIGGVTLPAGSRVALVIASGNRDESVFERADTFDIDRPHRAHLAFGGGPHFCMGAWVARHEVSALAWPLVFGRLKNLRHDGSAADRMEGWVFRGLTSLHVTWQAA
;
A
#
# COMPACT_ATOMS: atom_id res chain seq x y z
N MET A 1 -21.96 8.13 -21.72
CA MET A 1 -21.68 6.71 -22.00
C MET A 1 -20.23 6.63 -22.45
N SER A 2 -19.32 6.11 -21.65
CA SER A 2 -17.94 5.90 -22.08
C SER A 2 -17.89 4.71 -23.01
N THR A 3 -17.27 4.88 -24.19
CA THR A 3 -16.97 3.79 -25.11
C THR A 3 -16.33 2.64 -24.34
N PRO A 4 -16.79 1.39 -24.49
CA PRO A 4 -16.12 0.26 -23.84
C PRO A 4 -14.66 0.26 -24.29
N THR A 5 -13.75 0.26 -23.35
CA THR A 5 -12.32 0.17 -23.62
C THR A 5 -12.07 -1.19 -24.25
N MET A 6 -11.61 -1.20 -25.49
CA MET A 6 -11.33 -2.41 -26.26
C MET A 6 -9.83 -2.68 -26.28
N ALA A 7 -9.46 -3.91 -26.62
CA ALA A 7 -8.08 -4.26 -26.89
C ALA A 7 -7.49 -3.32 -27.96
N ALA A 8 -6.26 -2.86 -27.73
CA ALA A 8 -5.51 -2.15 -28.77
C ALA A 8 -5.28 -3.07 -29.98
N PRO A 9 -5.24 -2.54 -31.21
CA PRO A 9 -4.95 -3.34 -32.39
C PRO A 9 -3.65 -4.13 -32.25
N GLY A 10 -3.71 -5.44 -32.44
CA GLY A 10 -2.54 -6.32 -32.32
C GLY A 10 -2.12 -6.68 -30.90
N ALA A 11 -2.77 -6.11 -29.87
CA ALA A 11 -2.48 -6.52 -28.49
C ALA A 11 -3.01 -7.95 -28.23
N PRO A 12 -2.19 -8.84 -27.61
CA PRO A 12 -2.67 -10.12 -27.15
C PRO A 12 -3.88 -9.96 -26.21
N VAL A 13 -4.90 -10.82 -26.40
CA VAL A 13 -6.04 -10.90 -25.48
C VAL A 13 -5.86 -12.15 -24.63
N VAL A 14 -5.89 -12.00 -23.32
CA VAL A 14 -5.66 -13.09 -22.38
C VAL A 14 -6.78 -13.11 -21.35
N ASP A 15 -7.46 -14.23 -21.24
CA ASP A 15 -8.44 -14.44 -20.18
C ASP A 15 -7.74 -14.87 -18.90
N LEU A 16 -8.06 -14.18 -17.80
CA LEU A 16 -7.58 -14.50 -16.47
C LEU A 16 -8.77 -14.73 -15.53
N ASP A 17 -8.70 -15.80 -14.78
CA ASP A 17 -9.64 -16.08 -13.70
C ASP A 17 -9.31 -15.19 -12.49
N LEU A 18 -10.21 -14.28 -12.14
CA LEU A 18 -10.02 -13.36 -11.01
C LEU A 18 -10.01 -14.09 -9.65
N ALA A 19 -10.67 -15.25 -9.54
CA ALA A 19 -10.63 -16.05 -8.32
C ALA A 19 -9.26 -16.72 -8.13
N GLU A 20 -8.65 -17.17 -9.22
CA GLU A 20 -7.27 -17.68 -9.21
C GLU A 20 -6.26 -16.57 -8.90
N LEU A 21 -6.38 -15.41 -9.55
CA LEU A 21 -5.55 -14.24 -9.24
C LEU A 21 -5.66 -13.84 -7.77
N ARG A 22 -6.86 -13.87 -7.20
CA ARG A 22 -7.06 -13.56 -5.78
C ARG A 22 -6.31 -14.54 -4.88
N ARG A 23 -6.29 -15.81 -5.20
CA ARG A 23 -5.62 -16.86 -4.44
C ARG A 23 -4.11 -16.79 -4.61
N ASP A 24 -3.63 -16.84 -5.86
CA ASP A 24 -2.21 -16.77 -6.22
C ASP A 24 -2.00 -16.18 -7.62
N PRO A 25 -1.65 -14.89 -7.75
CA PRO A 25 -1.51 -14.24 -9.05
C PRO A 25 -0.18 -14.54 -9.76
N TYR A 26 0.83 -15.02 -9.04
CA TYR A 26 2.21 -15.07 -9.54
C TYR A 26 2.42 -16.03 -10.73
N PRO A 27 1.79 -17.22 -10.79
CA PRO A 27 1.90 -18.09 -11.98
C PRO A 27 1.37 -17.42 -13.26
N ALA A 28 0.22 -16.72 -13.16
CA ALA A 28 -0.34 -15.97 -14.28
C ALA A 28 0.58 -14.82 -14.70
N TYR A 29 1.11 -14.06 -13.75
CA TYR A 29 2.05 -12.97 -14.03
C TYR A 29 3.36 -13.47 -14.69
N ALA A 30 3.91 -14.57 -14.22
CA ALA A 30 5.09 -15.18 -14.84
C ALA A 30 4.83 -15.62 -16.29
N ALA A 31 3.65 -16.19 -16.56
CA ALA A 31 3.25 -16.53 -17.93
C ALA A 31 3.14 -15.28 -18.81
N LEU A 32 2.45 -14.21 -18.33
CA LEU A 32 2.30 -12.96 -19.06
C LEU A 32 3.66 -12.31 -19.37
N ARG A 33 4.58 -12.20 -18.40
CA ARG A 33 5.91 -11.62 -18.64
C ARG A 33 6.65 -12.29 -19.78
N ARG A 34 6.51 -13.62 -19.92
CA ARG A 34 7.21 -14.42 -20.96
C ARG A 34 6.53 -14.32 -22.32
N THR A 35 5.19 -14.36 -22.38
CA THR A 35 4.47 -14.60 -23.64
C THR A 35 3.70 -13.39 -24.14
N ALA A 36 3.21 -12.52 -23.26
CA ALA A 36 2.37 -11.39 -23.57
C ALA A 36 2.53 -10.26 -22.51
N PRO A 37 3.72 -9.62 -22.45
CA PRO A 37 4.06 -8.68 -21.37
C PRO A 37 3.16 -7.44 -21.30
N VAL A 38 2.53 -7.11 -22.43
CA VAL A 38 1.44 -6.13 -22.56
C VAL A 38 0.27 -6.84 -23.18
N ALA A 39 -0.76 -7.16 -22.38
CA ALA A 39 -1.92 -7.92 -22.81
C ALA A 39 -3.23 -7.26 -22.38
N TRP A 40 -4.23 -7.26 -23.26
CA TRP A 40 -5.59 -6.92 -22.88
C TRP A 40 -6.21 -8.06 -22.06
N VAL A 41 -6.72 -7.73 -20.87
CA VAL A 41 -7.42 -8.69 -20.01
C VAL A 41 -8.86 -8.24 -19.82
N PRO A 42 -9.82 -8.88 -20.51
CA PRO A 42 -11.23 -8.49 -20.51
C PRO A 42 -11.85 -8.45 -19.12
N SER A 43 -11.55 -9.43 -18.26
CA SER A 43 -12.05 -9.51 -16.88
C SER A 43 -11.57 -8.34 -16.01
N VAL A 44 -10.45 -7.68 -16.34
CA VAL A 44 -9.90 -6.50 -15.67
C VAL A 44 -10.30 -5.20 -16.39
N GLY A 45 -10.60 -5.28 -17.68
CA GLY A 45 -10.95 -4.13 -18.52
C GLY A 45 -9.76 -3.20 -18.79
N ARG A 46 -8.52 -3.74 -18.83
CA ARG A 46 -7.27 -2.98 -19.00
C ARG A 46 -6.22 -3.81 -19.72
N HIS A 47 -5.23 -3.11 -20.31
CA HIS A 47 -3.98 -3.74 -20.69
C HIS A 47 -3.09 -3.86 -19.44
N LEU A 48 -2.62 -5.06 -19.16
CA LEU A 48 -1.68 -5.29 -18.06
C LEU A 48 -0.24 -5.11 -18.54
N LEU A 49 0.53 -4.25 -17.88
CA LEU A 49 1.97 -4.13 -18.05
C LEU A 49 2.62 -4.97 -16.96
N THR A 50 3.38 -6.01 -17.34
CA THR A 50 3.84 -7.03 -16.38
C THR A 50 5.35 -7.08 -16.20
N ARG A 51 6.16 -6.50 -17.11
CA ARG A 51 7.62 -6.43 -16.98
C ARG A 51 8.07 -5.23 -16.16
N TYR A 52 9.13 -5.39 -15.42
CA TYR A 52 9.72 -4.35 -14.57
C TYR A 52 10.03 -3.07 -15.36
N GLU A 53 10.73 -3.20 -16.50
CA GLU A 53 11.18 -2.03 -17.26
C GLU A 53 10.00 -1.24 -17.85
N ASP A 54 8.96 -1.92 -18.34
CA ASP A 54 7.76 -1.28 -18.87
C ASP A 54 7.03 -0.49 -17.77
N ILE A 55 6.90 -1.08 -16.58
CA ILE A 55 6.28 -0.44 -15.42
C ILE A 55 7.12 0.77 -14.97
N ALA A 56 8.43 0.58 -14.81
CA ALA A 56 9.33 1.65 -14.38
C ALA A 56 9.38 2.82 -15.38
N HIS A 57 9.25 2.53 -16.69
CA HIS A 57 9.10 3.55 -17.72
C HIS A 57 7.79 4.31 -17.56
N ALA A 58 6.67 3.60 -17.44
CA ALA A 58 5.35 4.21 -17.30
C ALA A 58 5.24 5.12 -16.07
N GLU A 59 5.86 4.75 -14.94
CA GLU A 59 5.89 5.56 -13.73
C GLU A 59 6.64 6.89 -13.88
N LYS A 60 7.65 6.93 -14.74
CA LYS A 60 8.50 8.10 -14.96
C LYS A 60 8.01 9.02 -16.06
N THR A 61 6.98 8.62 -16.80
CA THR A 61 6.46 9.33 -17.99
C THR A 61 4.98 9.67 -17.84
N PRO A 62 4.58 10.48 -16.83
CA PRO A 62 3.17 10.82 -16.57
C PRO A 62 2.53 11.62 -17.71
N GLU A 63 3.35 12.27 -18.58
CA GLU A 63 2.88 12.94 -19.80
C GLU A 63 2.43 11.96 -20.90
N VAL A 64 2.67 10.66 -20.70
CA VAL A 64 2.13 9.55 -21.52
C VAL A 64 1.15 8.73 -20.69
N PHE A 65 1.58 8.26 -19.51
CA PHE A 65 0.84 7.37 -18.62
C PHE A 65 0.27 8.15 -17.43
N SER A 66 -0.84 8.84 -17.67
CA SER A 66 -1.49 9.69 -16.67
C SER A 66 -2.10 8.88 -15.53
N SER A 67 -2.02 9.41 -14.33
CA SER A 67 -2.74 8.89 -13.16
C SER A 67 -4.23 9.27 -13.18
N ARG A 68 -4.64 10.23 -14.02
CA ARG A 68 -6.02 10.67 -14.24
C ARG A 68 -6.76 9.66 -15.09
N GLU A 69 -7.34 8.66 -14.45
CA GLU A 69 -8.15 7.66 -15.12
C GLU A 69 -9.63 8.01 -15.06
N GLN A 70 -10.29 8.08 -16.22
CA GLN A 70 -11.75 8.28 -16.29
C GLN A 70 -12.48 7.05 -15.71
N GLY A 71 -13.53 7.28 -14.89
CA GLY A 71 -14.33 6.23 -14.28
C GLY A 71 -13.59 5.47 -13.15
N SER A 72 -12.59 6.09 -12.56
CA SER A 72 -11.87 5.53 -11.40
C SER A 72 -12.79 5.36 -10.19
N LEU A 73 -12.86 4.14 -9.64
CA LEU A 73 -13.61 3.86 -8.39
C LEU A 73 -13.05 4.67 -7.22
N LEU A 74 -11.74 4.93 -7.19
CA LEU A 74 -11.13 5.79 -6.19
C LEU A 74 -11.70 7.22 -6.24
N LEU A 75 -11.81 7.81 -7.44
CA LEU A 75 -12.41 9.15 -7.58
C LEU A 75 -13.88 9.18 -7.14
N ARG A 76 -14.63 8.11 -7.40
CA ARG A 76 -16.02 7.97 -6.93
C ARG A 76 -16.07 7.93 -5.41
N THR A 77 -15.12 7.25 -4.76
CA THR A 77 -15.10 7.07 -3.31
C THR A 77 -14.61 8.31 -2.57
N VAL A 78 -13.48 8.90 -3.00
CA VAL A 78 -12.79 9.92 -2.20
C VAL A 78 -12.79 11.32 -2.83
N GLY A 79 -13.23 11.45 -4.08
CA GLY A 79 -13.18 12.72 -4.84
C GLY A 79 -11.79 13.02 -5.46
N PRO A 80 -11.65 14.22 -6.09
CA PRO A 80 -10.38 14.66 -6.67
C PRO A 80 -9.26 14.73 -5.63
N ASN A 81 -8.10 14.15 -5.93
CA ASN A 81 -7.01 13.98 -4.96
C ASN A 81 -5.65 13.90 -5.65
N LEU A 82 -4.56 14.07 -4.90
CA LEU A 82 -3.20 14.10 -5.41
C LEU A 82 -2.78 12.82 -6.17
N LEU A 83 -3.32 11.67 -5.79
CA LEU A 83 -2.99 10.38 -6.43
C LEU A 83 -3.61 10.25 -7.84
N ARG A 84 -4.64 11.02 -8.14
CA ARG A 84 -5.32 11.07 -9.44
C ARG A 84 -5.12 12.41 -10.15
N GLU A 85 -4.04 13.12 -9.82
CA GLU A 85 -3.60 14.34 -10.46
C GLU A 85 -2.18 14.20 -11.00
N ASP A 86 -1.85 14.93 -12.07
CA ASP A 86 -0.51 15.01 -12.63
C ASP A 86 -0.04 16.47 -12.74
N GLY A 87 1.24 16.67 -13.07
CA GLY A 87 1.80 17.96 -13.39
C GLY A 87 1.73 19.00 -12.26
N PRO A 88 1.36 20.28 -12.55
CA PRO A 88 1.37 21.35 -11.54
C PRO A 88 0.44 21.12 -10.37
N GLN A 89 -0.76 20.57 -10.63
CA GLN A 89 -1.75 20.32 -9.57
C GLN A 89 -1.28 19.23 -8.59
N HIS A 90 -0.75 18.12 -9.13
CA HIS A 90 -0.11 17.11 -8.29
C HIS A 90 1.01 17.71 -7.44
N ARG A 91 1.93 18.49 -8.06
CA ARG A 91 3.05 19.11 -7.33
C ARG A 91 2.57 20.03 -6.20
N ARG A 92 1.53 20.85 -6.44
CA ARG A 92 0.97 21.74 -5.42
C ARG A 92 0.48 20.96 -4.20
N LEU A 93 -0.36 19.96 -4.42
CA LEU A 93 -0.92 19.14 -3.34
C LEU A 93 0.15 18.31 -2.64
N ARG A 94 1.08 17.73 -3.42
CA ARG A 94 2.20 16.94 -2.90
C ARG A 94 3.13 17.77 -2.01
N THR A 95 3.50 18.98 -2.43
CA THR A 95 4.37 19.89 -1.66
C THR A 95 3.72 20.26 -0.33
N ALA A 96 2.40 20.41 -0.30
CA ALA A 96 1.66 20.74 0.92
C ALA A 96 1.54 19.54 1.88
N ALA A 97 1.36 18.31 1.37
CA ALA A 97 1.05 17.14 2.20
C ALA A 97 2.29 16.35 2.66
N GLU A 98 3.39 16.35 1.88
CA GLU A 98 4.54 15.48 2.10
C GLU A 98 5.45 15.84 3.30
N PRO A 99 5.65 17.10 3.70
CA PRO A 99 6.67 17.45 4.69
C PRO A 99 6.62 16.61 5.98
N PRO A 100 5.46 16.32 6.60
CA PRO A 100 5.37 15.53 7.82
C PRO A 100 5.86 14.09 7.69
N THR A 101 5.90 13.54 6.48
CA THR A 101 6.27 12.13 6.21
C THR A 101 7.74 11.94 5.82
N ARG A 102 8.52 13.03 5.75
CA ARG A 102 9.95 12.99 5.39
C ARG A 102 10.79 12.34 6.50
N PRO A 103 11.93 11.72 6.16
CA PRO A 103 12.76 10.97 7.12
C PRO A 103 13.11 11.73 8.39
N ARG A 104 13.41 13.01 8.28
CA ARG A 104 13.74 13.85 9.42
C ARG A 104 12.53 14.02 10.34
N GLN A 105 11.36 14.32 9.78
CA GLN A 105 10.15 14.51 10.58
C GLN A 105 9.71 13.19 11.24
N VAL A 106 9.80 12.08 10.52
CA VAL A 106 9.51 10.76 11.11
C VAL A 106 10.38 10.52 12.33
N ARG A 107 11.69 10.77 12.24
CA ARG A 107 12.62 10.56 13.35
C ARG A 107 12.42 11.57 14.49
N ASP A 108 12.25 12.85 14.16
CA ASP A 108 12.33 13.93 15.17
C ASP A 108 10.96 14.20 15.81
N LEU A 109 9.83 13.90 15.13
CA LEU A 109 8.48 14.21 15.60
C LEU A 109 7.65 12.97 15.96
N TRP A 110 7.75 11.88 15.18
CA TRP A 110 6.84 10.74 15.32
C TRP A 110 7.45 9.53 16.02
N ALA A 111 8.76 9.31 15.92
CA ALA A 111 9.40 8.07 16.36
C ALA A 111 9.10 7.72 17.83
N GLY A 112 9.19 8.68 18.74
CA GLY A 112 8.92 8.44 20.17
C GLY A 112 7.46 8.06 20.46
N ALA A 113 6.51 8.67 19.75
CA ALA A 113 5.10 8.30 19.89
C ALA A 113 4.79 6.95 19.26
N PHE A 114 5.40 6.62 18.12
CA PHE A 114 5.29 5.30 17.49
C PHE A 114 5.83 4.20 18.40
N GLU A 115 6.98 4.43 19.03
CA GLU A 115 7.56 3.50 19.99
C GLU A 115 6.62 3.25 21.17
N LYS A 116 6.07 4.33 21.75
CA LYS A 116 5.08 4.23 22.83
C LYS A 116 3.85 3.42 22.39
N ASN A 117 3.28 3.73 21.22
CA ASN A 117 2.10 3.03 20.71
C ASN A 117 2.37 1.53 20.49
N ALA A 118 3.53 1.18 19.94
CA ALA A 118 3.92 -0.21 19.74
C ALA A 118 4.09 -0.96 21.06
N HIS A 119 4.72 -0.34 22.05
CA HIS A 119 4.85 -0.92 23.38
C HIS A 119 3.50 -1.12 24.06
N ASP A 120 2.62 -0.11 24.04
CA ASP A 120 1.30 -0.18 24.64
C ASP A 120 0.45 -1.32 24.04
N LEU A 121 0.51 -1.48 22.72
CA LEU A 121 -0.22 -2.54 22.01
C LEU A 121 0.38 -3.93 22.34
N LEU A 122 1.69 -4.06 22.33
CA LEU A 122 2.34 -5.34 22.61
C LEU A 122 2.09 -5.80 24.06
N GLU A 123 2.14 -4.90 25.04
CA GLU A 123 1.87 -5.23 26.44
C GLU A 123 0.43 -5.72 26.66
N ARG A 124 -0.55 -5.31 25.85
CA ARG A 124 -1.93 -5.83 25.91
C ARG A 124 -2.03 -7.33 25.59
N ILE A 125 -1.11 -7.84 24.78
CA ILE A 125 -1.13 -9.24 24.34
C ILE A 125 -0.02 -10.08 24.96
N ALA A 126 1.07 -9.49 25.45
CA ALA A 126 2.29 -10.21 25.89
C ALA A 126 2.02 -11.32 26.91
N GLY A 127 1.06 -11.12 27.83
CA GLY A 127 0.68 -12.12 28.84
C GLY A 127 -0.26 -13.23 28.36
N ARG A 128 -0.79 -13.17 27.11
CA ARG A 128 -1.79 -14.14 26.63
C ARG A 128 -1.19 -15.48 26.19
N GLY A 129 0.06 -15.46 25.69
CA GLY A 129 0.72 -16.64 25.12
C GLY A 129 0.31 -16.98 23.69
N GLU A 130 -0.72 -16.33 23.17
CA GLU A 130 -1.21 -16.45 21.80
C GLU A 130 -1.91 -15.17 21.31
N ALA A 131 -1.89 -14.91 20.01
CA ALA A 131 -2.62 -13.80 19.38
C ALA A 131 -2.69 -13.97 17.84
N ASP A 132 -3.60 -13.24 17.22
CA ASP A 132 -3.51 -12.87 15.81
C ASP A 132 -2.71 -11.56 15.69
N LEU A 133 -1.46 -11.63 15.26
CA LEU A 133 -0.60 -10.43 15.13
C LEU A 133 -1.11 -9.42 14.11
N ILE A 134 -1.98 -9.80 13.16
CA ILE A 134 -2.61 -8.85 12.25
C ILE A 134 -3.65 -8.02 13.01
N ALA A 135 -4.63 -8.67 13.61
CA ALA A 135 -5.75 -8.00 14.26
C ALA A 135 -5.38 -7.37 15.62
N ASP A 136 -4.54 -8.05 16.42
CA ASP A 136 -4.23 -7.63 17.79
C ASP A 136 -3.06 -6.62 17.87
N PHE A 137 -2.24 -6.51 16.80
CA PHE A 137 -1.04 -5.66 16.85
C PHE A 137 -0.83 -4.81 15.59
N ALA A 138 -0.71 -5.40 14.39
CA ALA A 138 -0.24 -4.68 13.20
C ALA A 138 -1.27 -3.67 12.68
N GLU A 139 -2.54 -4.04 12.56
CA GLU A 139 -3.60 -3.13 12.11
C GLU A 139 -3.84 -1.99 13.11
N PRO A 140 -3.98 -2.24 14.43
CA PRO A 140 -4.08 -1.15 15.41
C PRO A 140 -2.86 -0.23 15.44
N LEU A 141 -1.64 -0.79 15.28
CA LEU A 141 -0.42 0.03 15.25
C LEU A 141 -0.39 0.96 14.04
N ALA A 142 -0.66 0.43 12.85
CA ALA A 142 -0.71 1.22 11.63
C ALA A 142 -1.78 2.31 11.73
N ALA A 143 -2.96 1.99 12.27
CA ALA A 143 -4.07 2.93 12.40
C ALA A 143 -3.76 4.08 13.38
N VAL A 144 -3.24 3.78 14.58
CA VAL A 144 -2.93 4.81 15.58
C VAL A 144 -1.77 5.71 15.12
N ASN A 145 -0.74 5.14 14.49
CA ASN A 145 0.39 5.92 13.98
C ASN A 145 -0.02 6.79 12.77
N LEU A 146 -0.90 6.26 11.92
CA LEU A 146 -1.45 7.04 10.81
C LEU A 146 -2.30 8.21 11.31
N ALA A 147 -3.18 7.98 12.29
CA ALA A 147 -3.98 9.03 12.92
C ALA A 147 -3.08 10.16 13.44
N LEU A 148 -1.98 9.80 14.09
CA LEU A 148 -1.00 10.75 14.62
C LEU A 148 -0.35 11.59 13.50
N VAL A 149 0.16 10.94 12.44
CA VAL A 149 0.82 11.63 11.31
C VAL A 149 -0.16 12.54 10.56
N LEU A 150 -1.42 12.13 10.43
CA LEU A 150 -2.48 12.94 9.83
C LEU A 150 -2.90 14.11 10.73
N GLY A 151 -2.79 13.97 12.07
CA GLY A 151 -3.27 14.91 13.06
C GLY A 151 -4.71 14.64 13.53
N LEU A 152 -5.27 13.46 13.26
CA LEU A 152 -6.63 13.04 13.60
C LEU A 152 -6.74 12.65 15.09
N ARG A 153 -6.54 13.62 15.98
CA ARG A 153 -6.64 13.42 17.44
C ARG A 153 -8.08 13.21 17.96
N ASN A 154 -9.06 13.45 17.11
CA ASN A 154 -10.49 13.26 17.36
C ASN A 154 -11.05 11.95 16.77
N ALA A 155 -10.18 11.03 16.33
CA ALA A 155 -10.53 9.71 15.86
C ALA A 155 -9.76 8.63 16.63
N THR A 156 -10.39 7.50 16.89
CA THR A 156 -9.73 6.32 17.48
C THR A 156 -9.00 5.50 16.42
N ALA A 157 -8.11 4.58 16.84
CA ALA A 157 -7.47 3.64 15.93
C ALA A 157 -8.50 2.76 15.21
N ASP A 158 -9.57 2.34 15.90
CA ASP A 158 -10.64 1.54 15.33
C ASP A 158 -11.41 2.33 14.26
N ASP A 159 -11.71 3.61 14.48
CA ASP A 159 -12.33 4.47 13.47
C ASP A 159 -11.48 4.51 12.20
N VAL A 160 -10.17 4.77 12.33
CA VAL A 160 -9.25 4.89 11.19
C VAL A 160 -9.12 3.56 10.44
N ALA A 161 -9.06 2.43 11.15
CA ALA A 161 -9.02 1.10 10.56
C ALA A 161 -10.32 0.78 9.80
N ASP A 162 -11.48 1.09 10.38
CA ASP A 162 -12.78 0.87 9.76
C ASP A 162 -12.99 1.77 8.53
N TRP A 163 -12.60 3.03 8.60
CA TRP A 163 -12.63 3.94 7.45
C TRP A 163 -11.75 3.44 6.31
N SER A 164 -10.52 3.03 6.63
CA SER A 164 -9.60 2.45 5.63
C SER A 164 -10.22 1.23 4.97
N ARG A 165 -10.75 0.29 5.75
CA ARG A 165 -11.37 -0.94 5.25
C ARG A 165 -12.57 -0.64 4.35
N ALA A 166 -13.45 0.30 4.75
CA ALA A 166 -14.62 0.69 3.95
C ALA A 166 -14.23 1.30 2.60
N MET A 167 -13.25 2.22 2.59
CA MET A 167 -12.77 2.85 1.35
C MET A 167 -12.03 1.88 0.43
N MET A 168 -11.21 0.99 0.98
CA MET A 168 -10.50 -0.01 0.19
C MET A 168 -11.45 -1.03 -0.44
N THR A 169 -12.48 -1.46 0.29
CA THR A 169 -13.54 -2.32 -0.25
C THR A 169 -14.27 -1.63 -1.40
N ALA A 170 -14.60 -0.35 -1.25
CA ALA A 170 -15.26 0.43 -2.30
C ALA A 170 -14.37 0.64 -3.53
N ASN A 171 -13.05 0.79 -3.35
CA ASN A 171 -12.10 0.91 -4.46
C ASN A 171 -11.98 -0.39 -5.29
N GLY A 172 -12.38 -1.52 -4.71
CA GLY A 172 -12.50 -2.82 -5.39
C GLY A 172 -13.92 -3.21 -5.81
N ASN A 173 -14.91 -2.34 -5.65
CA ASN A 173 -16.33 -2.65 -5.87
C ASN A 173 -16.72 -2.65 -7.38
N TYR A 174 -16.11 -3.54 -8.14
CA TYR A 174 -16.45 -3.71 -9.58
C TYR A 174 -17.82 -4.34 -9.79
N ALA A 175 -18.38 -4.99 -8.77
CA ALA A 175 -19.75 -5.55 -8.81
C ALA A 175 -20.83 -4.47 -8.63
N ASP A 176 -20.45 -3.24 -8.32
CA ASP A 176 -21.34 -2.10 -8.02
C ASP A 176 -22.36 -2.39 -6.90
N ASP A 177 -21.92 -3.18 -5.90
CA ASP A 177 -22.72 -3.53 -4.72
C ASP A 177 -23.11 -2.24 -3.96
N PRO A 178 -24.44 -1.96 -3.78
CA PRO A 178 -24.89 -0.75 -3.13
C PRO A 178 -24.53 -0.68 -1.63
N ASP A 179 -24.45 -1.81 -0.93
CA ASP A 179 -24.10 -1.84 0.47
C ASP A 179 -22.63 -1.46 0.71
N VAL A 180 -21.77 -1.78 -0.23
CA VAL A 180 -20.36 -1.35 -0.20
C VAL A 180 -20.28 0.18 -0.35
N TRP A 181 -21.04 0.75 -1.28
CA TRP A 181 -21.08 2.21 -1.45
C TRP A 181 -21.63 2.92 -0.22
N LEU A 182 -22.69 2.39 0.37
CA LEU A 182 -23.29 2.98 1.58
C LEU A 182 -22.31 3.00 2.77
N ARG A 183 -21.53 1.92 2.95
CA ARG A 183 -20.47 1.89 3.99
C ARG A 183 -19.37 2.92 3.71
N ALA A 184 -18.93 3.01 2.45
CA ALA A 184 -17.93 4.00 2.06
C ALA A 184 -18.40 5.45 2.23
N GLU A 185 -19.66 5.76 1.90
CA GLU A 185 -20.25 7.08 2.11
C GLU A 185 -20.30 7.47 3.60
N ARG A 186 -20.61 6.52 4.48
CA ARG A 186 -20.57 6.77 5.93
C ARG A 186 -19.14 7.08 6.41
N ALA A 187 -18.17 6.26 5.97
CA ALA A 187 -16.77 6.47 6.32
C ALA A 187 -16.24 7.81 5.78
N THR A 188 -16.50 8.14 4.52
CA THR A 188 -16.04 9.40 3.93
C THR A 188 -16.63 10.62 4.61
N ARG A 189 -17.90 10.57 5.01
CA ARG A 189 -18.55 11.65 5.77
C ARG A 189 -17.93 11.84 7.15
N ALA A 190 -17.70 10.74 7.89
CA ALA A 190 -17.06 10.82 9.20
C ALA A 190 -15.63 11.38 9.10
N ILE A 191 -14.86 11.01 8.08
CA ILE A 191 -13.53 11.59 7.83
C ILE A 191 -13.64 13.09 7.52
N GLU A 192 -14.60 13.51 6.69
CA GLU A 192 -14.79 14.91 6.33
C GLU A 192 -15.10 15.77 7.55
N GLU A 193 -15.94 15.28 8.44
CA GLU A 193 -16.28 15.94 9.72
C GLU A 193 -15.05 16.04 10.63
N ALA A 194 -14.33 14.92 10.82
CA ALA A 194 -13.13 14.88 11.65
C ALA A 194 -12.03 15.82 11.11
N VAL A 195 -11.80 15.82 9.79
CA VAL A 195 -10.80 16.70 9.15
C VAL A 195 -11.20 18.17 9.28
N ALA A 196 -12.49 18.52 9.14
CA ALA A 196 -12.95 19.90 9.26
C ALA A 196 -12.69 20.48 10.66
N GLU A 197 -12.96 19.70 11.70
CA GLU A 197 -12.69 20.08 13.09
C GLU A 197 -11.19 20.31 13.34
N ILE A 198 -10.34 19.36 12.91
CA ILE A 198 -8.89 19.48 13.06
C ILE A 198 -8.33 20.64 12.24
N ALA A 199 -8.79 20.83 11.01
CA ALA A 199 -8.34 21.91 10.14
C ALA A 199 -8.60 23.29 10.76
N GLU A 200 -9.69 23.48 11.48
CA GLU A 200 -9.96 24.71 12.21
C GLU A 200 -9.01 24.89 13.41
N ALA A 201 -8.81 23.84 14.20
CA ALA A 201 -7.94 23.88 15.36
C ALA A 201 -6.47 24.19 15.00
N VAL A 202 -5.94 23.57 13.96
CA VAL A 202 -4.52 23.74 13.57
C VAL A 202 -4.21 25.07 12.90
N ARG A 203 -5.21 25.90 12.57
CA ARG A 203 -4.99 27.27 12.09
C ARG A 203 -4.25 28.13 13.12
N THR A 204 -4.59 27.96 14.38
CA THR A 204 -4.00 28.71 15.50
C THR A 204 -2.95 27.94 16.24
N GLU A 205 -3.00 26.61 16.23
CA GLU A 205 -2.09 25.71 16.94
C GLU A 205 -1.50 24.66 16.01
N PRO A 206 -0.48 25.01 15.18
CA PRO A 206 0.17 24.07 14.28
C PRO A 206 0.81 22.91 15.06
N ASP A 207 0.55 21.66 14.60
CA ASP A 207 1.05 20.44 15.26
C ASP A 207 2.04 19.62 14.40
N GLY A 208 2.38 20.13 13.22
CA GLY A 208 3.31 19.47 12.29
C GLY A 208 2.73 18.28 11.53
N SER A 209 1.44 17.98 11.68
CA SER A 209 0.72 16.92 10.97
C SER A 209 0.47 17.24 9.50
N VAL A 210 -0.02 16.24 8.73
CA VAL A 210 -0.39 16.41 7.32
C VAL A 210 -1.50 17.44 7.16
N ILE A 211 -2.56 17.38 7.99
CA ILE A 211 -3.65 18.35 7.95
C ILE A 211 -3.11 19.76 8.24
N SER A 212 -2.30 19.92 9.29
CA SER A 212 -1.68 21.20 9.64
C SER A 212 -0.81 21.75 8.50
N SER A 213 0.04 20.90 7.90
CA SER A 213 0.89 21.27 6.76
C SER A 213 0.07 21.77 5.56
N MET A 214 -1.04 21.09 5.24
CA MET A 214 -1.93 21.48 4.15
C MET A 214 -2.71 22.75 4.43
N VAL A 215 -3.18 22.95 5.66
CA VAL A 215 -3.88 24.18 6.10
C VAL A 215 -2.94 25.39 5.94
N HIS A 216 -1.70 25.28 6.40
CA HIS A 216 -0.73 26.38 6.31
C HIS A 216 -0.12 26.58 4.91
N ALA A 217 -0.40 25.68 3.99
CA ALA A 217 -0.10 25.82 2.55
C ALA A 217 -1.32 26.34 1.76
N ASP A 218 -2.34 26.89 2.43
CA ASP A 218 -3.57 27.45 1.84
C ASP A 218 -4.31 26.46 0.90
N ILE A 219 -4.30 25.16 1.24
CA ILE A 219 -5.08 24.17 0.52
C ILE A 219 -6.54 24.24 0.97
N ALA A 220 -7.47 24.20 0.01
CA ALA A 220 -8.89 24.25 0.30
C ALA A 220 -9.33 23.04 1.13
N LEU A 221 -10.27 23.25 2.08
CA LEU A 221 -10.71 22.20 3.00
C LEU A 221 -11.16 20.93 2.27
N SER A 222 -11.92 21.04 1.18
CA SER A 222 -12.35 19.88 0.39
C SER A 222 -11.18 19.10 -0.23
N GLU A 223 -10.12 19.78 -0.62
CA GLU A 223 -8.90 19.11 -1.11
C GLU A 223 -8.14 18.44 0.03
N ILE A 224 -8.07 19.06 1.22
CA ILE A 224 -7.48 18.44 2.43
C ILE A 224 -8.26 17.16 2.76
N GLN A 225 -9.59 17.24 2.84
CA GLN A 225 -10.46 16.09 3.11
C GLN A 225 -10.22 14.95 2.12
N ASN A 226 -10.21 15.25 0.81
CA ASN A 226 -9.99 14.24 -0.22
C ASN A 226 -8.61 13.59 -0.13
N ASN A 227 -7.57 14.36 0.16
CA ASN A 227 -6.22 13.84 0.29
C ASN A 227 -6.04 13.02 1.58
N VAL A 228 -6.64 13.42 2.69
CA VAL A 228 -6.65 12.63 3.93
C VAL A 228 -7.35 11.29 3.71
N LYS A 229 -8.50 11.26 3.01
CA LYS A 229 -9.19 10.02 2.65
C LYS A 229 -8.27 9.06 1.85
N VAL A 230 -7.51 9.58 0.88
CA VAL A 230 -6.53 8.77 0.13
C VAL A 230 -5.45 8.20 1.03
N VAL A 231 -4.91 9.02 1.92
CA VAL A 231 -3.84 8.59 2.85
C VAL A 231 -4.35 7.56 3.85
N ILE A 232 -5.58 7.69 4.36
CA ILE A 232 -6.21 6.67 5.22
C ILE A 232 -6.37 5.35 4.44
N GLY A 233 -6.82 5.40 3.19
CA GLY A 233 -6.98 4.21 2.35
C GLY A 233 -5.70 3.37 2.22
N GLY A 234 -4.54 4.01 2.03
CA GLY A 234 -3.27 3.33 1.80
C GLY A 234 -2.30 3.34 2.99
N GLY A 235 -2.67 3.89 4.13
CA GLY A 235 -1.74 4.05 5.25
C GLY A 235 -1.92 3.05 6.39
N VAL A 236 -2.98 2.24 6.38
CA VAL A 236 -3.22 1.16 7.35
C VAL A 236 -2.86 -0.20 6.77
N ASN A 237 -3.39 -0.50 5.59
CA ASN A 237 -3.32 -1.85 5.04
C ASN A 237 -1.89 -2.26 4.64
N GLU A 238 -1.15 -1.39 3.95
CA GLU A 238 0.15 -1.74 3.40
C GLU A 238 1.23 -1.97 4.48
N PRO A 239 1.37 -1.15 5.53
CA PRO A 239 2.28 -1.45 6.64
C PRO A 239 1.90 -2.72 7.40
N ARG A 240 0.60 -2.93 7.67
CA ARG A 240 0.06 -4.15 8.26
C ARG A 240 0.46 -5.38 7.43
N ASP A 241 0.27 -5.32 6.11
CA ASP A 241 0.53 -6.44 5.21
C ASP A 241 2.02 -6.73 5.09
N VAL A 242 2.87 -5.71 5.02
CA VAL A 242 4.34 -5.89 5.08
C VAL A 242 4.75 -6.50 6.42
N PHE A 243 4.22 -5.99 7.53
CA PHE A 243 4.52 -6.57 8.85
C PHE A 243 4.16 -8.05 8.91
N GLY A 244 2.92 -8.40 8.55
CA GLY A 244 2.43 -9.77 8.64
C GLY A 244 3.20 -10.75 7.76
N VAL A 245 3.42 -10.38 6.49
CA VAL A 245 4.13 -11.24 5.52
C VAL A 245 5.59 -11.43 5.91
N GLY A 246 6.28 -10.38 6.33
CA GLY A 246 7.67 -10.47 6.78
C GLY A 246 7.81 -11.27 8.08
N ALA A 247 6.91 -11.06 9.05
CA ALA A 247 6.87 -11.85 10.27
C ALA A 247 6.64 -13.33 9.97
N ARG A 248 5.67 -13.68 9.13
CA ARG A 248 5.43 -15.07 8.70
C ARG A 248 6.66 -15.66 8.01
N ALA A 249 7.31 -14.91 7.12
CA ALA A 249 8.52 -15.38 6.44
C ALA A 249 9.65 -15.71 7.44
N LEU A 250 9.87 -14.88 8.45
CA LEU A 250 10.86 -15.12 9.51
C LEU A 250 10.49 -16.28 10.42
N LEU A 251 9.19 -16.46 10.74
CA LEU A 251 8.72 -17.59 11.55
C LEU A 251 8.93 -18.93 10.86
N HIS A 252 8.86 -18.98 9.51
CA HIS A 252 9.14 -20.17 8.72
C HIS A 252 10.65 -20.35 8.38
N ARG A 253 11.49 -19.37 8.72
CA ARG A 253 12.93 -19.38 8.45
C ARG A 253 13.71 -19.05 9.73
N PRO A 254 13.79 -19.99 10.71
CA PRO A 254 14.48 -19.76 11.99
C PRO A 254 15.95 -19.34 11.81
N ASP A 255 16.63 -19.89 10.80
CA ASP A 255 18.00 -19.53 10.43
C ASP A 255 18.15 -18.04 10.08
N VAL A 256 17.24 -17.51 9.28
CA VAL A 256 17.21 -16.09 8.91
C VAL A 256 16.79 -15.21 10.09
N ARG A 257 15.75 -15.63 10.81
CA ARG A 257 15.25 -14.92 12.00
C ARG A 257 16.36 -14.72 13.05
N ASP A 258 17.05 -15.78 13.42
CA ASP A 258 18.06 -15.75 14.47
C ASP A 258 19.25 -14.87 14.06
N ARG A 259 19.63 -14.88 12.77
CA ARG A 259 20.62 -13.95 12.21
C ARG A 259 20.16 -12.49 12.30
N VAL A 260 18.91 -12.20 11.93
CA VAL A 260 18.34 -10.84 11.98
C VAL A 260 18.26 -10.32 13.42
N LEU A 261 17.94 -11.19 14.37
CA LEU A 261 17.96 -10.83 15.80
C LEU A 261 19.37 -10.52 16.32
N GLY A 262 20.39 -11.21 15.79
CA GLY A 262 21.80 -10.95 16.12
C GLY A 262 22.38 -9.72 15.40
N GLU A 263 21.80 -9.29 14.30
CA GLU A 263 22.28 -8.19 13.46
C GLU A 263 21.15 -7.19 13.15
N PRO A 264 20.85 -6.23 14.05
CA PRO A 264 19.69 -5.33 13.88
C PRO A 264 19.65 -4.53 12.57
N ALA A 265 20.80 -4.29 11.94
CA ALA A 265 20.88 -3.63 10.65
C ALA A 265 20.15 -4.40 9.52
N LEU A 266 19.96 -5.71 9.68
CA LEU A 266 19.29 -6.57 8.72
C LEU A 266 17.77 -6.36 8.67
N TRP A 267 17.13 -5.79 9.70
CA TRP A 267 15.69 -5.48 9.65
C TRP A 267 15.31 -4.64 8.44
N LYS A 268 16.18 -3.75 8.03
CA LYS A 268 16.02 -2.96 6.81
C LYS A 268 15.94 -3.84 5.56
N ARG A 269 16.80 -4.86 5.49
CA ARG A 269 16.82 -5.81 4.36
C ARG A 269 15.57 -6.69 4.36
N VAL A 270 15.12 -7.14 5.54
CA VAL A 270 13.85 -7.86 5.70
C VAL A 270 12.70 -7.02 5.15
N PHE A 271 12.67 -5.72 5.47
CA PHE A 271 11.59 -4.83 5.01
C PHE A 271 11.58 -4.67 3.48
N GLU A 272 12.73 -4.30 2.87
CA GLU A 272 12.79 -4.08 1.43
C GLU A 272 12.49 -5.38 0.65
N GLU A 273 13.00 -6.53 1.11
CA GLU A 273 12.69 -7.81 0.48
C GLU A 273 11.23 -8.23 0.68
N THR A 274 10.64 -7.98 1.85
CA THR A 274 9.21 -8.23 2.07
C THR A 274 8.36 -7.37 1.15
N ALA A 275 8.62 -6.06 1.12
CA ALA A 275 7.89 -5.12 0.26
C ALA A 275 7.99 -5.50 -1.22
N ARG A 276 9.18 -5.91 -1.69
CA ARG A 276 9.38 -6.45 -3.04
C ARG A 276 8.55 -7.72 -3.25
N TRP A 277 8.69 -8.68 -2.36
CA TRP A 277 8.20 -10.04 -2.54
C TRP A 277 6.67 -10.14 -2.50
N VAL A 278 6.01 -9.37 -1.61
CA VAL A 278 4.54 -9.34 -1.53
C VAL A 278 3.94 -8.30 -2.44
N SER A 279 4.54 -7.10 -2.53
CA SER A 279 3.94 -5.92 -3.17
C SER A 279 2.51 -5.71 -2.68
N PRO A 280 2.28 -5.13 -1.48
CA PRO A 280 0.92 -5.01 -0.91
C PRO A 280 -0.06 -4.35 -1.86
N ILE A 281 0.38 -3.32 -2.61
CA ILE A 281 -0.32 -2.83 -3.79
C ILE A 281 0.21 -3.60 -4.99
N GLY A 282 -0.56 -4.60 -5.44
CA GLY A 282 -0.19 -5.50 -6.54
C GLY A 282 -0.27 -4.85 -7.90
N MET A 283 -1.19 -3.88 -8.07
CA MET A 283 -1.31 -3.10 -9.30
C MET A 283 -2.04 -1.77 -9.08
N TYR A 284 -1.80 -0.81 -9.96
CA TYR A 284 -2.59 0.42 -10.04
C TYR A 284 -2.73 0.93 -11.48
N PRO A 285 -3.81 1.69 -11.76
CA PRO A 285 -4.15 2.08 -13.12
C PRO A 285 -3.38 3.32 -13.60
N ARG A 286 -3.28 3.41 -14.94
CA ARG A 286 -2.92 4.60 -15.71
C ARG A 286 -3.81 4.69 -16.94
N GLN A 287 -3.90 5.89 -17.53
CA GLN A 287 -4.56 6.12 -18.82
C GLN A 287 -3.60 6.85 -19.76
N LEU A 288 -3.48 6.35 -21.00
CA LEU A 288 -2.60 6.98 -21.97
C LEU A 288 -3.18 8.32 -22.46
N LEU A 289 -2.34 9.35 -22.52
CA LEU A 289 -2.70 10.66 -23.06
C LEU A 289 -2.38 10.79 -24.55
N LYS A 290 -1.51 9.95 -25.07
CA LYS A 290 -1.10 9.90 -26.50
C LYS A 290 -0.74 8.47 -26.87
N ASP A 291 -0.71 8.19 -28.17
CA ASP A 291 -0.26 6.90 -28.70
C ASP A 291 1.17 6.62 -28.20
N HIS A 292 1.42 5.38 -27.79
CA HIS A 292 2.74 4.98 -27.29
C HIS A 292 2.98 3.48 -27.54
N GLU A 293 4.20 3.17 -27.97
CA GLU A 293 4.64 1.78 -28.12
C GLU A 293 5.33 1.33 -26.81
N ILE A 294 4.86 0.21 -26.25
CA ILE A 294 5.42 -0.39 -25.04
C ILE A 294 5.31 -1.91 -25.11
N GLY A 295 6.39 -2.62 -24.74
CA GLY A 295 6.42 -4.08 -24.78
C GLY A 295 6.09 -4.70 -26.14
N GLY A 296 6.34 -3.98 -27.24
CA GLY A 296 6.04 -4.39 -28.63
C GLY A 296 4.57 -4.21 -29.05
N VAL A 297 3.77 -3.48 -28.24
CA VAL A 297 2.37 -3.17 -28.56
C VAL A 297 2.18 -1.66 -28.64
N THR A 298 1.56 -1.18 -29.71
CA THR A 298 1.15 0.23 -29.83
C THR A 298 -0.21 0.43 -29.15
N LEU A 299 -0.19 1.13 -28.02
CA LEU A 299 -1.39 1.51 -27.27
C LEU A 299 -1.85 2.89 -27.71
N PRO A 300 -3.07 3.06 -28.24
CA PRO A 300 -3.59 4.37 -28.63
C PRO A 300 -3.91 5.25 -27.40
N ALA A 301 -3.97 6.56 -27.61
CA ALA A 301 -4.46 7.52 -26.63
C ALA A 301 -5.82 7.10 -26.06
N GLY A 302 -6.04 7.30 -24.78
CA GLY A 302 -7.23 6.84 -24.06
C GLY A 302 -7.17 5.39 -23.58
N SER A 303 -6.18 4.58 -24.00
CA SER A 303 -6.00 3.22 -23.50
C SER A 303 -5.87 3.21 -21.98
N ARG A 304 -6.60 2.27 -21.35
CA ARG A 304 -6.48 2.02 -19.91
C ARG A 304 -5.47 0.91 -19.67
N VAL A 305 -4.49 1.18 -18.82
CA VAL A 305 -3.45 0.21 -18.45
C VAL A 305 -3.44 -0.02 -16.96
N ALA A 306 -2.94 -1.17 -16.53
CA ALA A 306 -2.61 -1.47 -15.15
C ALA A 306 -1.12 -1.77 -15.06
N LEU A 307 -0.41 -1.04 -14.23
CA LEU A 307 0.97 -1.32 -13.85
C LEU A 307 0.94 -2.43 -12.81
N VAL A 308 1.33 -3.65 -13.20
CA VAL A 308 1.27 -4.83 -12.33
C VAL A 308 2.54 -4.93 -11.50
N ILE A 309 2.58 -4.16 -10.41
CA ILE A 309 3.74 -4.01 -9.52
C ILE A 309 4.22 -5.35 -8.97
N ALA A 310 3.28 -6.20 -8.54
CA ALA A 310 3.58 -7.54 -8.03
C ALA A 310 4.24 -8.45 -9.09
N SER A 311 3.96 -8.22 -10.36
CA SER A 311 4.64 -8.89 -11.47
C SER A 311 6.04 -8.34 -11.67
N GLY A 312 6.19 -7.02 -11.81
CA GLY A 312 7.49 -6.37 -12.04
C GLY A 312 8.49 -6.65 -10.92
N ASN A 313 8.02 -6.70 -9.68
CA ASN A 313 8.86 -7.03 -8.52
C ASN A 313 9.28 -8.50 -8.46
N ARG A 314 8.70 -9.35 -9.29
CA ARG A 314 9.09 -10.75 -9.49
C ARG A 314 9.58 -11.04 -10.90
N ASP A 315 10.01 -10.01 -11.63
CA ASP A 315 10.59 -10.15 -12.95
C ASP A 315 11.98 -10.80 -12.83
N GLU A 316 12.09 -12.01 -13.38
CA GLU A 316 13.30 -12.84 -13.38
C GLU A 316 14.43 -12.25 -14.22
N SER A 317 14.14 -11.32 -15.13
CA SER A 317 15.16 -10.56 -15.88
C SER A 317 15.87 -9.51 -15.03
N VAL A 318 15.26 -9.11 -13.89
CA VAL A 318 15.76 -8.07 -12.99
C VAL A 318 16.20 -8.64 -11.64
N PHE A 319 15.45 -9.60 -11.10
CA PHE A 319 15.69 -10.19 -9.79
C PHE A 319 16.00 -11.69 -9.93
N GLU A 320 17.24 -12.08 -9.71
CA GLU A 320 17.61 -13.50 -9.70
C GLU A 320 16.79 -14.27 -8.66
N ARG A 321 16.25 -15.45 -9.00
CA ARG A 321 15.37 -16.24 -8.13
C ARG A 321 14.23 -15.40 -7.55
N ALA A 322 13.55 -14.61 -8.41
CA ALA A 322 12.61 -13.56 -8.04
C ALA A 322 11.48 -14.02 -7.10
N ASP A 323 11.05 -15.29 -7.18
CA ASP A 323 10.01 -15.87 -6.33
C ASP A 323 10.48 -16.27 -4.94
N THR A 324 11.80 -16.29 -4.70
CA THR A 324 12.37 -16.62 -3.39
C THR A 324 12.47 -15.39 -2.51
N PHE A 325 12.01 -15.51 -1.25
CA PHE A 325 12.29 -14.52 -0.21
C PHE A 325 13.75 -14.64 0.21
N ASP A 326 14.57 -13.63 -0.04
CA ASP A 326 16.01 -13.65 0.14
C ASP A 326 16.54 -12.27 0.60
N ILE A 327 16.80 -12.14 1.89
CA ILE A 327 17.32 -10.90 2.49
C ILE A 327 18.77 -10.57 2.07
N ASP A 328 19.49 -11.50 1.49
CA ASP A 328 20.86 -11.32 0.99
C ASP A 328 20.90 -10.93 -0.48
N ARG A 329 19.75 -10.83 -1.12
CA ARG A 329 19.64 -10.39 -2.50
C ARG A 329 20.44 -9.10 -2.72
N PRO A 330 21.23 -9.00 -3.81
CA PRO A 330 21.87 -7.74 -4.19
C PRO A 330 20.85 -6.61 -4.28
N HIS A 331 21.19 -5.46 -3.72
CA HIS A 331 20.30 -4.30 -3.69
C HIS A 331 19.90 -3.88 -5.11
N ARG A 332 18.63 -3.94 -5.39
CA ARG A 332 17.97 -3.35 -6.56
C ARG A 332 16.72 -2.62 -6.12
N ALA A 333 16.44 -1.48 -6.73
CA ALA A 333 15.21 -0.76 -6.48
C ALA A 333 14.02 -1.66 -6.86
N HIS A 334 13.08 -1.82 -5.95
CA HIS A 334 11.81 -2.48 -6.25
C HIS A 334 10.71 -1.44 -6.48
N LEU A 335 9.60 -1.85 -7.09
CA LEU A 335 8.50 -0.98 -7.49
C LEU A 335 7.40 -0.83 -6.42
N ALA A 336 7.54 -1.46 -5.23
CA ALA A 336 6.47 -1.51 -4.23
C ALA A 336 6.04 -0.11 -3.70
N PHE A 337 6.93 0.87 -3.77
CA PHE A 337 6.63 2.27 -3.43
C PHE A 337 6.40 3.16 -4.65
N GLY A 338 6.27 2.56 -5.83
CA GLY A 338 6.18 3.30 -7.07
C GLY A 338 7.44 4.04 -7.44
N GLY A 339 7.36 4.84 -8.48
CA GLY A 339 8.45 5.65 -9.01
C GLY A 339 8.00 7.03 -9.50
N GLY A 340 8.97 7.82 -9.96
CA GLY A 340 8.68 9.13 -10.53
C GLY A 340 7.96 10.09 -9.57
N PRO A 341 7.11 10.98 -10.11
CA PRO A 341 6.41 11.99 -9.30
C PRO A 341 5.49 11.39 -8.23
N HIS A 342 4.95 10.19 -8.45
CA HIS A 342 4.03 9.50 -7.56
C HIS A 342 4.71 8.52 -6.58
N PHE A 343 6.03 8.59 -6.40
CA PHE A 343 6.71 7.80 -5.36
C PHE A 343 5.99 7.93 -4.02
N CYS A 344 5.79 6.82 -3.31
CA CYS A 344 4.99 6.76 -2.09
C CYS A 344 5.42 7.79 -1.04
N MET A 345 4.49 8.64 -0.63
CA MET A 345 4.71 9.67 0.39
C MET A 345 5.00 9.05 1.76
N GLY A 346 4.31 7.96 2.10
CA GLY A 346 4.42 7.25 3.38
C GLY A 346 5.61 6.29 3.48
N ALA A 347 6.46 6.18 2.46
CA ALA A 347 7.51 5.16 2.41
C ALA A 347 8.48 5.18 3.61
N TRP A 348 8.77 6.35 4.16
CA TRP A 348 9.66 6.49 5.31
C TRP A 348 8.95 6.21 6.63
N VAL A 349 7.66 6.54 6.72
CA VAL A 349 6.80 6.19 7.86
C VAL A 349 6.71 4.67 7.97
N ALA A 350 6.35 3.97 6.90
CA ALA A 350 6.22 2.51 6.88
C ALA A 350 7.55 1.80 7.21
N ARG A 351 8.68 2.28 6.64
CA ARG A 351 10.00 1.74 6.96
C ARG A 351 10.34 1.88 8.43
N HIS A 352 10.07 3.04 9.02
CA HIS A 352 10.35 3.27 10.43
C HIS A 352 9.45 2.41 11.31
N GLU A 353 8.14 2.45 11.09
CA GLU A 353 7.16 1.72 11.87
C GLU A 353 7.42 0.21 11.87
N VAL A 354 7.65 -0.37 10.70
CA VAL A 354 7.75 -1.84 10.59
C VAL A 354 9.18 -2.33 10.88
N SER A 355 10.20 -1.78 10.18
CA SER A 355 11.55 -2.34 10.27
C SER A 355 12.37 -1.84 11.45
N ALA A 356 12.19 -0.59 11.85
CA ALA A 356 12.95 -0.06 12.96
C ALA A 356 12.27 -0.30 14.31
N LEU A 357 10.97 -0.58 14.32
CA LEU A 357 10.20 -0.65 15.56
C LEU A 357 9.41 -1.96 15.73
N ALA A 358 8.39 -2.22 14.89
CA ALA A 358 7.43 -3.29 15.16
C ALA A 358 8.06 -4.69 15.20
N TRP A 359 8.84 -5.06 14.16
CA TRP A 359 9.49 -6.38 14.16
C TRP A 359 10.54 -6.55 15.25
N PRO A 360 11.50 -5.61 15.46
CA PRO A 360 12.44 -5.72 16.57
C PRO A 360 11.75 -5.91 17.93
N LEU A 361 10.67 -5.16 18.16
CA LEU A 361 9.93 -5.22 19.42
C LEU A 361 9.21 -6.57 19.59
N VAL A 362 8.44 -7.03 18.61
CA VAL A 362 7.67 -8.28 18.67
C VAL A 362 8.61 -9.47 18.83
N PHE A 363 9.62 -9.60 17.96
CA PHE A 363 10.57 -10.73 18.02
C PHE A 363 11.51 -10.69 19.23
N GLY A 364 11.79 -9.50 19.76
CA GLY A 364 12.62 -9.34 20.97
C GLY A 364 11.85 -9.63 22.27
N ARG A 365 10.57 -9.27 22.32
CA ARG A 365 9.74 -9.35 23.55
C ARG A 365 9.03 -10.69 23.68
N LEU A 366 8.48 -11.26 22.61
CA LEU A 366 7.72 -12.52 22.64
C LEU A 366 8.67 -13.70 22.52
N LYS A 367 8.97 -14.34 23.66
CA LYS A 367 9.94 -15.45 23.72
C LYS A 367 9.40 -16.72 23.08
N ASN A 368 10.23 -17.41 22.31
CA ASN A 368 9.86 -18.62 21.61
C ASN A 368 8.66 -18.44 20.65
N LEU A 369 8.56 -17.24 20.05
CA LEU A 369 7.51 -16.90 19.07
C LEU A 369 7.53 -17.87 17.91
N ARG A 370 6.37 -18.46 17.61
CA ARG A 370 6.20 -19.41 16.52
C ARG A 370 4.81 -19.27 15.89
N HIS A 371 4.70 -19.58 14.61
CA HIS A 371 3.42 -19.74 13.93
C HIS A 371 2.69 -20.95 14.50
N ASP A 372 1.39 -20.86 14.76
CA ASP A 372 0.60 -21.95 15.35
C ASP A 372 0.18 -23.02 14.33
N GLY A 373 0.41 -22.78 13.02
CA GLY A 373 0.01 -23.68 11.94
C GLY A 373 -1.42 -23.47 11.46
N SER A 374 -2.07 -22.37 11.83
CA SER A 374 -3.45 -22.09 11.44
C SER A 374 -3.62 -22.05 9.92
N ALA A 375 -4.60 -22.79 9.41
CA ALA A 375 -5.01 -22.76 8.01
C ALA A 375 -5.77 -21.47 7.63
N ALA A 376 -6.14 -20.65 8.62
CA ALA A 376 -6.77 -19.33 8.40
C ALA A 376 -5.76 -18.29 7.87
N ASP A 377 -4.47 -18.47 8.14
CA ASP A 377 -3.41 -17.54 7.78
C ASP A 377 -3.06 -17.63 6.28
N ARG A 378 -3.93 -17.08 5.45
CA ARG A 378 -3.82 -17.14 3.99
C ARG A 378 -3.43 -15.81 3.40
N MET A 379 -2.60 -15.89 2.35
CA MET A 379 -2.35 -14.76 1.45
C MET A 379 -3.53 -14.61 0.49
N GLU A 380 -4.14 -13.45 0.45
CA GLU A 380 -5.23 -13.16 -0.47
C GLU A 380 -5.05 -11.82 -1.20
N GLY A 381 -5.72 -11.72 -2.35
CA GLY A 381 -5.75 -10.51 -3.15
C GLY A 381 -4.73 -10.47 -4.28
N TRP A 382 -4.98 -9.59 -5.27
CA TRP A 382 -4.09 -9.35 -6.40
C TRP A 382 -3.95 -7.85 -6.72
N VAL A 383 -4.95 -7.04 -6.37
CA VAL A 383 -4.86 -5.56 -6.39
C VAL A 383 -4.26 -5.08 -5.08
N PHE A 384 -4.79 -5.57 -3.97
CA PHE A 384 -4.23 -5.42 -2.62
C PHE A 384 -3.97 -6.83 -2.10
N ARG A 385 -2.76 -7.10 -1.62
CA ARG A 385 -2.34 -8.44 -1.23
C ARG A 385 -1.67 -8.46 0.13
N GLY A 386 -2.22 -9.25 1.04
CA GLY A 386 -1.69 -9.43 2.37
C GLY A 386 -2.16 -10.72 3.02
N LEU A 387 -1.80 -10.91 4.27
CA LEU A 387 -2.33 -11.98 5.11
C LEU A 387 -3.69 -11.62 5.67
N THR A 388 -4.60 -12.58 5.70
CA THR A 388 -5.91 -12.44 6.36
C THR A 388 -5.79 -12.42 7.88
N SER A 389 -4.81 -13.14 8.43
CA SER A 389 -4.48 -13.28 9.85
C SER A 389 -3.07 -13.82 10.01
N LEU A 390 -2.49 -13.71 11.21
CA LEU A 390 -1.21 -14.35 11.56
C LEU A 390 -1.27 -14.85 13.00
N HIS A 391 -1.76 -16.07 13.17
CA HIS A 391 -1.88 -16.70 14.47
C HIS A 391 -0.54 -17.23 14.97
N VAL A 392 -0.16 -16.80 16.14
CA VAL A 392 1.12 -17.14 16.74
C VAL A 392 0.96 -17.54 18.19
N THR A 393 1.94 -18.31 18.68
CA THR A 393 2.07 -18.65 20.10
C THR A 393 3.47 -18.32 20.58
N TRP A 394 3.58 -18.02 21.87
CA TRP A 394 4.86 -17.75 22.53
C TRP A 394 4.81 -18.17 24.01
N GLN A 395 5.97 -18.13 24.68
CA GLN A 395 6.03 -18.36 26.11
C GLN A 395 5.56 -17.09 26.82
N ALA A 396 4.40 -17.17 27.48
CA ALA A 396 3.93 -16.08 28.35
C ALA A 396 4.92 -15.84 29.48
N ALA A 397 5.10 -14.56 29.84
CA ALA A 397 6.04 -14.15 30.87
C ALA A 397 5.49 -14.42 32.29
#